data_8c2971ca1fda2b3cda2a1a4ae3d9b7c4
#
_entry.id   8c2971ca1fda2b3cda2a1a4ae3d9b7c4
#
_cell.length_a   1.000
_cell.length_b   1.000
_cell.length_c   1.000
_cell.angle_alpha   90.00
_cell.angle_beta   90.00
_cell.angle_gamma   90.00
#
_symmetry.space_group_name_H-M   'P 1'
#
loop_
_entity.id
_entity.type
_entity.pdbx_description
1 polymer ?
#
loop_
_entity_poly.entity_id
_entity_poly.type
_entity_poly.pdbx_seq_one_letter_code
_entity_poly.pdbx_strand_id
1 'polypeptide(L)'
;MKHVPENIDVLVVGGGHAGIEATLAANRMGMKGCLVTMDKKAVGRMSCNPAIGGIAKGQMVREIDVLGGVMGLAADNSGLQFKILNRSKGKSVWSPRAQVDKRVYEKYVNNRINNTKEITVVEGEVVRLLLRNFKVVGVVLRNNVRIYTQAVVLTCGTFLNGLIHIGERKIRAGRMGEPGAEGLTEFLVSLGLVSGRLKTGTPPRLIADSIDWTKTTVACGDKKPTPFSYRTMAFSPPDVPCHTIKTNALCHDIIYNDLDRSPMFSGDVSGVGPRYCPSIEDKIYRFAHREEHALFLEPEWFNSKQIYTNGFSTSLPEKTQLKALRAVAGLENVEFHNN
;
A
#
# COMPACT_ATOMS: atom_id res chain seq x y z
N MET A 1 33.56 4.83 -2.43
CA MET A 1 32.80 3.91 -1.54
C MET A 1 31.75 4.71 -0.82
N LYS A 2 30.44 4.39 -0.91
CA LYS A 2 29.43 5.06 -0.09
C LYS A 2 29.72 4.76 1.38
N HIS A 3 29.74 5.78 2.22
CA HIS A 3 30.06 5.67 3.65
C HIS A 3 29.09 4.67 4.30
N VAL A 4 29.61 3.54 4.78
CA VAL A 4 28.83 2.59 5.60
C VAL A 4 28.78 3.19 7.00
N PRO A 5 27.59 3.43 7.57
CA PRO A 5 27.50 4.01 8.90
C PRO A 5 28.08 3.08 9.96
N GLU A 6 28.78 3.65 10.94
CA GLU A 6 29.32 2.94 12.10
C GLU A 6 28.43 3.13 13.33
N ASN A 7 28.49 2.19 14.26
CA ASN A 7 27.76 2.25 15.53
C ASN A 7 26.23 2.41 15.38
N ILE A 8 25.63 1.53 14.57
CA ILE A 8 24.17 1.47 14.39
C ILE A 8 23.57 0.59 15.50
N ASP A 9 22.58 1.12 16.24
CA ASP A 9 21.87 0.35 17.24
C ASP A 9 20.77 -0.50 16.60
N VAL A 10 19.96 0.11 15.72
CA VAL A 10 18.86 -0.58 15.04
C VAL A 10 18.93 -0.35 13.54
N LEU A 11 18.97 -1.43 12.78
CA LEU A 11 18.88 -1.42 11.32
C LEU A 11 17.50 -1.91 10.89
N VAL A 12 16.82 -1.11 10.08
CA VAL A 12 15.49 -1.41 9.54
C VAL A 12 15.61 -1.65 8.04
N VAL A 13 15.05 -2.77 7.56
CA VAL A 13 15.04 -3.17 6.16
C VAL A 13 13.68 -2.89 5.55
N GLY A 14 13.63 -1.94 4.59
CA GLY A 14 12.42 -1.56 3.87
C GLY A 14 11.92 -0.16 4.20
N GLY A 15 11.89 0.73 3.19
CA GLY A 15 11.48 2.13 3.29
C GLY A 15 9.96 2.38 3.22
N GLY A 16 9.12 1.35 3.43
CA GLY A 16 7.67 1.48 3.51
C GLY A 16 7.18 1.99 4.88
N HIS A 17 5.86 2.11 5.05
CA HIS A 17 5.26 2.68 6.28
C HIS A 17 5.77 2.02 7.56
N ALA A 18 5.81 0.69 7.62
CA ALA A 18 6.28 -0.03 8.80
C ALA A 18 7.74 0.26 9.13
N GLY A 19 8.61 0.32 8.11
CA GLY A 19 10.02 0.62 8.29
C GLY A 19 10.28 2.05 8.76
N ILE A 20 9.53 3.00 8.22
CA ILE A 20 9.59 4.41 8.64
C ILE A 20 9.20 4.54 10.10
N GLU A 21 8.08 3.93 10.50
CA GLU A 21 7.62 4.00 11.89
C GLU A 21 8.61 3.31 12.84
N ALA A 22 9.16 2.16 12.46
CA ALA A 22 10.17 1.46 13.26
C ALA A 22 11.46 2.29 13.40
N THR A 23 11.96 2.89 12.31
CA THR A 23 13.16 3.73 12.34
C THR A 23 12.98 4.96 13.21
N LEU A 24 11.86 5.65 13.06
CA LEU A 24 11.55 6.83 13.87
C LEU A 24 11.28 6.47 15.34
N ALA A 25 10.69 5.31 15.61
CA ALA A 25 10.49 4.82 16.97
C ALA A 25 11.83 4.57 17.66
N ALA A 26 12.77 3.85 17.03
CA ALA A 26 14.11 3.62 17.55
C ALA A 26 14.83 4.96 17.85
N ASN A 27 14.74 5.93 16.93
CA ASN A 27 15.34 7.24 17.11
C ASN A 27 14.70 8.01 18.29
N ARG A 28 13.39 7.99 18.49
CA ARG A 28 12.73 8.58 19.65
C ARG A 28 13.19 7.97 20.98
N MET A 29 13.62 6.72 20.96
CA MET A 29 14.21 6.03 22.12
C MET A 29 15.70 6.34 22.32
N GLY A 30 16.26 7.29 21.55
CA GLY A 30 17.67 7.69 21.63
C GLY A 30 18.65 6.78 20.88
N MET A 31 18.13 5.87 20.04
CA MET A 31 18.96 4.91 19.28
C MET A 31 19.38 5.49 17.94
N LYS A 32 20.59 5.14 17.48
CA LYS A 32 21.08 5.41 16.13
C LYS A 32 20.44 4.44 15.14
N GLY A 33 19.61 4.97 14.23
CA GLY A 33 18.85 4.21 13.25
C GLY A 33 19.54 4.14 11.87
N CYS A 34 19.47 2.99 11.23
CA CYS A 34 19.81 2.85 9.82
C CYS A 34 18.60 2.28 9.06
N LEU A 35 18.10 3.03 8.08
CA LEU A 35 17.05 2.56 7.17
C LEU A 35 17.70 2.10 5.87
N VAL A 36 17.61 0.80 5.56
CA VAL A 36 18.07 0.24 4.28
C VAL A 36 16.88 0.07 3.34
N THR A 37 16.96 0.67 2.17
CA THR A 37 15.90 0.62 1.14
C THR A 37 16.51 0.43 -0.25
N MET A 38 15.77 -0.24 -1.15
CA MET A 38 16.24 -0.46 -2.53
C MET A 38 16.27 0.85 -3.34
N ASP A 39 15.40 1.81 -3.01
CA ASP A 39 15.35 3.15 -3.62
C ASP A 39 15.09 4.19 -2.52
N LYS A 40 16.06 5.10 -2.31
CA LYS A 40 15.93 6.20 -1.35
C LYS A 40 14.83 7.19 -1.69
N LYS A 41 14.54 7.35 -2.99
CA LYS A 41 13.49 8.25 -3.47
C LYS A 41 12.09 7.70 -3.19
N ALA A 42 11.98 6.37 -2.99
CA ALA A 42 10.73 5.69 -2.73
C ALA A 42 10.37 5.57 -1.24
N VAL A 43 11.14 6.17 -0.34
CA VAL A 43 10.84 6.18 1.10
C VAL A 43 9.52 6.88 1.35
N GLY A 44 8.56 6.17 1.96
CA GLY A 44 7.20 6.66 2.21
C GLY A 44 6.24 6.57 1.04
N ARG A 45 6.66 5.98 -0.09
CA ARG A 45 5.81 5.83 -1.27
C ARG A 45 4.58 5.00 -0.97
N MET A 46 3.42 5.56 -1.34
CA MET A 46 2.14 4.90 -1.21
C MET A 46 1.90 3.95 -2.39
N SER A 47 2.20 2.68 -2.19
CA SER A 47 2.21 1.67 -3.26
C SER A 47 0.84 1.16 -3.67
N CYS A 48 -0.17 1.26 -2.81
CA CYS A 48 -1.49 0.72 -3.07
C CYS A 48 -2.48 1.83 -3.45
N ASN A 49 -3.29 2.26 -2.52
CA ASN A 49 -4.33 3.27 -2.71
C ASN A 49 -3.89 4.64 -2.17
N PRO A 50 -4.53 5.73 -2.63
CA PRO A 50 -4.23 7.08 -2.15
C PRO A 50 -4.94 7.37 -0.81
N ALA A 51 -4.85 6.46 0.17
CA ALA A 51 -5.56 6.63 1.43
C ALA A 51 -4.81 6.05 2.63
N ILE A 52 -4.95 6.70 3.77
CA ILE A 52 -4.49 6.23 5.08
C ILE A 52 -5.70 5.83 5.93
N GLY A 53 -5.60 4.72 6.65
CA GLY A 53 -6.64 4.24 7.55
C GLY A 53 -7.73 3.42 6.86
N GLY A 54 -8.97 3.61 7.26
CA GLY A 54 -10.09 2.75 6.92
C GLY A 54 -10.29 1.62 7.92
N ILE A 55 -11.18 0.68 7.61
CA ILE A 55 -11.60 -0.40 8.54
C ILE A 55 -10.38 -1.18 9.03
N ALA A 56 -10.26 -1.36 10.33
CA ALA A 56 -9.16 -1.95 11.09
C ALA A 56 -7.83 -1.19 11.02
N LYS A 57 -7.53 -0.51 9.92
CA LYS A 57 -6.26 0.20 9.70
C LYS A 57 -6.25 1.56 10.40
N GLY A 58 -7.39 2.26 10.42
CA GLY A 58 -7.50 3.59 11.03
C GLY A 58 -7.23 3.57 12.54
N GLN A 59 -7.67 2.53 13.22
CA GLN A 59 -7.39 2.31 14.65
C GLN A 59 -5.90 2.12 14.88
N MET A 60 -5.25 1.26 14.09
CA MET A 60 -3.79 1.03 14.20
C MET A 60 -2.98 2.30 13.98
N VAL A 61 -3.35 3.13 13.01
CA VAL A 61 -2.65 4.42 12.77
C VAL A 61 -2.82 5.35 13.97
N ARG A 62 -3.99 5.35 14.62
CA ARG A 62 -4.24 6.10 15.86
C ARG A 62 -3.39 5.60 17.02
N GLU A 63 -3.26 4.30 17.19
CA GLU A 63 -2.39 3.69 18.21
C GLU A 63 -0.93 4.07 17.99
N ILE A 64 -0.45 3.97 16.75
CA ILE A 64 0.89 4.38 16.37
C ILE A 64 1.11 5.89 16.61
N ASP A 65 0.12 6.73 16.31
CA ASP A 65 0.18 8.16 16.53
C ASP A 65 0.38 8.54 18.00
N VAL A 66 -0.36 7.87 18.92
CA VAL A 66 -0.22 8.06 20.37
C VAL A 66 1.20 7.72 20.84
N LEU A 67 1.85 6.74 20.21
CA LEU A 67 3.25 6.37 20.46
C LEU A 67 4.26 7.30 19.76
N GLY A 68 3.79 8.38 19.13
CA GLY A 68 4.65 9.36 18.46
C GLY A 68 4.90 9.09 16.97
N GLY A 69 4.15 8.17 16.33
CA GLY A 69 4.29 7.82 14.92
C GLY A 69 4.03 8.99 13.97
N VAL A 70 4.43 8.84 12.71
CA VAL A 70 4.39 9.91 11.71
C VAL A 70 3.20 9.79 10.75
N MET A 71 2.63 8.60 10.61
CA MET A 71 1.58 8.34 9.60
C MET A 71 0.36 9.25 9.75
N GLY A 72 -0.10 9.49 10.99
CA GLY A 72 -1.23 10.38 11.26
C GLY A 72 -0.96 11.82 10.84
N LEU A 73 0.21 12.36 11.23
CA LEU A 73 0.64 13.71 10.84
C LEU A 73 0.82 13.86 9.33
N ALA A 74 1.40 12.84 8.67
CA ALA A 74 1.57 12.84 7.23
C ALA A 74 0.21 12.81 6.51
N ALA A 75 -0.75 12.04 7.03
CA ALA A 75 -2.13 12.02 6.51
C ALA A 75 -2.81 13.38 6.65
N ASP A 76 -2.66 14.05 7.79
CA ASP A 76 -3.25 15.38 8.01
C ASP A 76 -2.62 16.45 7.11
N ASN A 77 -1.31 16.34 6.86
CA ASN A 77 -0.59 17.29 6.00
C ASN A 77 -0.92 17.13 4.51
N SER A 78 -1.23 15.91 4.08
CA SER A 78 -1.44 15.56 2.67
C SER A 78 -2.91 15.26 2.33
N GLY A 79 -3.80 15.37 3.31
CA GLY A 79 -5.18 14.94 3.17
C GLY A 79 -5.99 15.77 2.18
N LEU A 80 -6.72 15.09 1.32
CA LEU A 80 -7.67 15.65 0.36
C LEU A 80 -9.10 15.54 0.86
N GLN A 81 -9.41 14.49 1.63
CA GLN A 81 -10.73 14.23 2.20
C GLN A 81 -10.62 13.37 3.45
N PHE A 82 -11.47 13.62 4.45
CA PHE A 82 -11.50 12.87 5.71
C PHE A 82 -12.88 12.34 6.01
N LYS A 83 -12.92 11.09 6.48
CA LYS A 83 -14.17 10.39 6.88
C LYS A 83 -13.95 9.49 8.08
N ILE A 84 -14.97 9.39 8.92
CA ILE A 84 -15.08 8.30 9.90
C ILE A 84 -16.02 7.25 9.33
N LEU A 85 -15.48 6.09 8.98
CA LEU A 85 -16.25 4.95 8.50
C LEU A 85 -16.99 4.27 9.66
N ASN A 86 -18.05 3.53 9.35
CA ASN A 86 -18.87 2.77 10.32
C ASN A 86 -19.52 3.62 11.43
N ARG A 87 -19.83 4.90 11.20
CA ARG A 87 -20.50 5.75 12.20
C ARG A 87 -21.81 5.15 12.73
N SER A 88 -22.59 4.47 11.87
CA SER A 88 -23.84 3.81 12.24
C SER A 88 -23.69 2.55 13.08
N LYS A 89 -22.46 2.00 13.21
CA LYS A 89 -22.19 0.72 13.88
C LYS A 89 -21.62 0.86 15.29
N GLY A 90 -21.54 2.07 15.82
CA GLY A 90 -21.02 2.36 17.14
C GLY A 90 -19.57 2.74 17.20
N LYS A 91 -19.17 3.43 18.29
CA LYS A 91 -17.86 4.10 18.42
C LYS A 91 -16.67 3.13 18.40
N SER A 92 -16.81 1.92 18.89
CA SER A 92 -15.75 0.90 18.94
C SER A 92 -15.25 0.45 17.57
N VAL A 93 -16.08 0.59 16.54
CA VAL A 93 -15.73 0.25 15.14
C VAL A 93 -15.60 1.47 14.24
N TRP A 94 -15.63 2.67 14.79
CA TRP A 94 -15.34 3.88 14.02
C TRP A 94 -13.92 3.83 13.50
N SER A 95 -13.79 4.00 12.19
CA SER A 95 -12.51 3.85 11.52
C SER A 95 -12.18 5.11 10.74
N PRO A 96 -11.24 5.95 11.22
CA PRO A 96 -10.81 7.12 10.48
C PRO A 96 -10.15 6.70 9.16
N ARG A 97 -10.46 7.46 8.10
CA ARG A 97 -9.88 7.33 6.77
C ARG A 97 -9.62 8.71 6.19
N ALA A 98 -8.40 8.91 5.73
CA ALA A 98 -7.99 10.08 4.96
C ALA A 98 -7.68 9.66 3.53
N GLN A 99 -8.35 10.30 2.54
CA GLN A 99 -7.89 10.34 1.17
C GLN A 99 -6.73 11.34 1.12
N VAL A 100 -5.60 10.98 0.51
CA VAL A 100 -4.41 11.81 0.55
C VAL A 100 -3.81 12.02 -0.85
N ASP A 101 -3.14 13.15 -1.03
CA ASP A 101 -2.23 13.35 -2.15
C ASP A 101 -0.96 12.51 -1.92
N LYS A 102 -0.78 11.47 -2.73
CA LYS A 102 0.34 10.52 -2.59
C LYS A 102 1.70 11.21 -2.68
N ARG A 103 1.83 12.25 -3.51
CA ARG A 103 3.09 12.98 -3.76
C ARG A 103 3.45 13.84 -2.55
N VAL A 104 2.45 14.53 -2.00
CA VAL A 104 2.63 15.36 -0.79
C VAL A 104 2.94 14.47 0.42
N TYR A 105 2.24 13.33 0.55
CA TYR A 105 2.49 12.35 1.61
C TYR A 105 3.92 11.80 1.56
N GLU A 106 4.34 11.30 0.39
CA GLU A 106 5.69 10.76 0.16
C GLU A 106 6.77 11.81 0.48
N LYS A 107 6.59 13.04 0.00
CA LYS A 107 7.51 14.15 0.27
C LYS A 107 7.60 14.47 1.77
N TYR A 108 6.46 14.52 2.46
CA TYR A 108 6.42 14.78 3.91
C TYR A 108 7.22 13.74 4.70
N VAL A 109 6.95 12.46 4.43
CA VAL A 109 7.60 11.34 5.11
C VAL A 109 9.08 11.27 4.78
N ASN A 110 9.44 11.43 3.51
CA ASN A 110 10.84 11.42 3.06
C ASN A 110 11.63 12.55 3.72
N ASN A 111 11.08 13.77 3.76
CA ASN A 111 11.70 14.89 4.46
C ASN A 111 11.86 14.61 5.96
N ARG A 112 10.85 13.98 6.58
CA ARG A 112 10.92 13.65 8.00
C ARG A 112 12.07 12.70 8.33
N ILE A 113 12.23 11.65 7.54
CA ILE A 113 13.34 10.68 7.71
C ILE A 113 14.71 11.36 7.49
N ASN A 114 14.85 12.07 6.37
CA ASN A 114 16.14 12.65 5.99
C ASN A 114 16.60 13.80 6.90
N ASN A 115 15.68 14.50 7.56
CA ASN A 115 15.99 15.59 8.48
C ASN A 115 16.04 15.16 9.97
N THR A 116 15.85 13.89 10.26
CA THR A 116 15.96 13.37 11.63
C THR A 116 17.42 13.01 11.92
N LYS A 117 18.00 13.65 12.94
CA LYS A 117 19.35 13.35 13.42
C LYS A 117 19.47 11.88 13.83
N GLU A 118 20.67 11.32 13.73
CA GLU A 118 20.98 9.93 14.10
C GLU A 118 20.23 8.86 13.28
N ILE A 119 19.61 9.26 12.13
CA ILE A 119 19.09 8.34 11.14
C ILE A 119 19.93 8.41 9.87
N THR A 120 20.44 7.27 9.44
CA THR A 120 21.13 7.14 8.15
C THR A 120 20.29 6.30 7.20
N VAL A 121 20.07 6.81 5.98
CA VAL A 121 19.39 6.06 4.92
C VAL A 121 20.43 5.49 3.96
N VAL A 122 20.45 4.17 3.84
CA VAL A 122 21.35 3.42 2.94
C VAL A 122 20.53 2.84 1.78
N GLU A 123 20.99 3.08 0.55
CA GLU A 123 20.38 2.46 -0.63
C GLU A 123 21.07 1.13 -0.93
N GLY A 124 20.27 0.07 -0.94
CA GLY A 124 20.73 -1.28 -1.22
C GLY A 124 19.66 -2.33 -0.94
N GLU A 125 19.88 -3.51 -1.46
CA GLU A 125 19.05 -4.69 -1.25
C GLU A 125 19.71 -5.61 -0.24
N VAL A 126 19.03 -5.89 0.86
CA VAL A 126 19.47 -6.85 1.87
C VAL A 126 19.14 -8.26 1.38
N VAL A 127 20.15 -9.10 1.27
CA VAL A 127 20.02 -10.49 0.78
C VAL A 127 20.17 -11.54 1.87
N ARG A 128 20.80 -11.20 3.00
CA ARG A 128 20.93 -12.09 4.16
C ARG A 128 21.27 -11.34 5.43
N LEU A 129 21.07 -12.00 6.58
CA LEU A 129 21.51 -11.51 7.87
C LEU A 129 22.97 -11.96 8.13
N LEU A 130 23.70 -11.17 8.91
CA LEU A 130 24.96 -11.58 9.51
C LEU A 130 24.70 -12.22 10.86
N LEU A 131 25.18 -13.43 11.05
CA LEU A 131 25.04 -14.18 12.31
C LEU A 131 26.42 -14.43 12.92
N ARG A 132 26.49 -14.32 14.25
CA ARG A 132 27.62 -14.75 15.07
C ARG A 132 27.08 -15.49 16.30
N ASN A 133 27.41 -16.75 16.46
CA ASN A 133 26.91 -17.58 17.56
C ASN A 133 25.37 -17.53 17.67
N PHE A 134 24.68 -17.74 16.56
CA PHE A 134 23.19 -17.67 16.43
C PHE A 134 22.56 -16.31 16.79
N LYS A 135 23.33 -15.26 16.97
CA LYS A 135 22.84 -13.89 17.17
C LYS A 135 22.97 -13.09 15.88
N VAL A 136 21.97 -12.30 15.56
CA VAL A 136 22.04 -11.33 14.46
C VAL A 136 22.99 -10.21 14.88
N VAL A 137 23.98 -9.93 14.02
CA VAL A 137 24.98 -8.86 14.22
C VAL A 137 25.02 -7.88 13.05
N GLY A 138 24.11 -7.99 12.09
CA GLY A 138 24.04 -7.11 10.94
C GLY A 138 23.35 -7.73 9.74
N VAL A 139 23.57 -7.11 8.59
CA VAL A 139 23.02 -7.53 7.29
C VAL A 139 24.10 -7.52 6.20
N VAL A 140 23.85 -8.25 5.11
CA VAL A 140 24.66 -8.22 3.88
C VAL A 140 23.79 -7.70 2.75
N LEU A 141 24.29 -6.70 2.05
CA LEU A 141 23.65 -6.20 0.83
C LEU A 141 24.06 -7.06 -0.39
N ARG A 142 23.29 -6.97 -1.48
CA ARG A 142 23.55 -7.70 -2.73
C ARG A 142 24.95 -7.44 -3.32
N ASN A 143 25.51 -6.27 -3.12
CA ASN A 143 26.88 -5.90 -3.51
C ASN A 143 27.96 -6.35 -2.51
N ASN A 144 27.63 -7.28 -1.61
CA ASN A 144 28.50 -7.81 -0.55
C ASN A 144 28.94 -6.81 0.54
N VAL A 145 28.41 -5.60 0.57
CA VAL A 145 28.62 -4.66 1.67
C VAL A 145 27.96 -5.22 2.93
N ARG A 146 28.72 -5.19 4.03
CA ARG A 146 28.25 -5.61 5.37
C ARG A 146 27.97 -4.39 6.21
N ILE A 147 26.81 -4.38 6.87
CA ILE A 147 26.41 -3.33 7.81
C ILE A 147 26.17 -4.00 9.16
N TYR A 148 26.95 -3.61 10.17
CA TYR A 148 26.84 -4.17 11.51
C TYR A 148 25.86 -3.36 12.35
N THR A 149 25.08 -4.03 13.20
CA THR A 149 24.11 -3.45 14.10
C THR A 149 23.77 -4.39 15.25
N GLN A 150 23.20 -3.86 16.33
CA GLN A 150 22.76 -4.68 17.46
C GLN A 150 21.42 -5.38 17.23
N ALA A 151 20.52 -4.75 16.42
CA ALA A 151 19.22 -5.31 16.12
C ALA A 151 18.81 -5.05 14.67
N VAL A 152 18.08 -5.98 14.08
CA VAL A 152 17.53 -5.87 12.72
C VAL A 152 16.00 -5.99 12.76
N VAL A 153 15.30 -5.05 12.13
CA VAL A 153 13.86 -5.08 11.94
C VAL A 153 13.58 -5.29 10.44
N LEU A 154 12.89 -6.38 10.11
CA LEU A 154 12.53 -6.70 8.72
C LEU A 154 11.12 -6.18 8.41
N THR A 155 11.01 -5.25 7.46
CA THR A 155 9.75 -4.63 7.02
C THR A 155 9.64 -4.62 5.50
N CYS A 156 10.01 -5.72 4.87
CA CYS A 156 10.21 -5.83 3.41
C CYS A 156 8.90 -5.77 2.60
N GLY A 157 7.74 -5.75 3.25
CA GLY A 157 6.44 -5.64 2.60
C GLY A 157 6.19 -6.75 1.57
N THR A 158 5.81 -6.37 0.36
CA THR A 158 5.46 -7.29 -0.74
C THR A 158 6.59 -7.54 -1.74
N PHE A 159 7.81 -7.08 -1.45
CA PHE A 159 8.92 -7.13 -2.40
C PHE A 159 9.68 -8.47 -2.40
N LEU A 160 9.65 -9.22 -1.26
CA LEU A 160 10.33 -10.51 -1.15
C LEU A 160 9.75 -11.52 -2.14
N ASN A 161 10.57 -11.92 -3.11
CA ASN A 161 10.18 -12.81 -4.21
C ASN A 161 8.88 -12.38 -4.87
N GLY A 162 8.70 -11.06 -5.07
CA GLY A 162 7.48 -10.48 -5.62
C GLY A 162 7.16 -11.01 -7.01
N LEU A 163 5.90 -11.32 -7.27
CA LEU A 163 5.41 -11.79 -8.55
C LEU A 163 4.09 -11.09 -8.87
N ILE A 164 4.08 -10.35 -9.96
CA ILE A 164 2.88 -9.67 -10.47
C ILE A 164 2.19 -10.63 -11.45
N HIS A 165 0.89 -10.75 -11.30
CA HIS A 165 0.02 -11.51 -12.19
C HIS A 165 -0.95 -10.56 -12.90
N ILE A 166 -1.04 -10.69 -14.23
CA ILE A 166 -2.03 -10.04 -15.08
C ILE A 166 -2.59 -11.14 -16.01
N GLY A 167 -3.66 -11.80 -15.57
CA GLY A 167 -4.09 -13.04 -16.18
C GLY A 167 -2.94 -14.07 -16.17
N GLU A 168 -2.66 -14.66 -17.32
CA GLU A 168 -1.61 -15.66 -17.51
C GLU A 168 -0.17 -15.08 -17.49
N ARG A 169 -0.04 -13.75 -17.64
CA ARG A 169 1.26 -13.07 -17.66
C ARG A 169 1.82 -12.97 -16.24
N LYS A 170 3.04 -13.47 -16.05
CA LYS A 170 3.79 -13.44 -14.76
C LYS A 170 5.03 -12.56 -14.91
N ILE A 171 5.20 -11.57 -14.02
CA ILE A 171 6.33 -10.65 -14.04
C ILE A 171 6.98 -10.66 -12.65
N ARG A 172 8.27 -11.02 -12.57
CA ARG A 172 9.03 -10.92 -11.33
C ARG A 172 9.31 -9.45 -11.02
N ALA A 173 8.65 -8.93 -10.01
CA ALA A 173 8.77 -7.55 -9.58
C ALA A 173 8.20 -7.39 -8.18
N GLY A 174 8.69 -6.42 -7.43
CA GLY A 174 8.08 -6.04 -6.15
C GLY A 174 6.79 -5.25 -6.38
N ARG A 175 6.83 -4.39 -7.40
CA ARG A 175 5.76 -3.55 -7.88
C ARG A 175 5.99 -3.26 -9.37
N MET A 176 4.94 -2.85 -10.12
CA MET A 176 5.12 -2.48 -11.53
C MET A 176 6.21 -1.41 -11.67
N GLY A 177 7.20 -1.69 -12.53
CA GLY A 177 8.37 -0.83 -12.72
C GLY A 177 9.44 -0.88 -11.62
N GLU A 178 9.26 -1.68 -10.56
CA GLU A 178 10.22 -1.80 -9.46
C GLU A 178 10.67 -3.26 -9.27
N PRO A 179 12.00 -3.53 -9.15
CA PRO A 179 12.50 -4.88 -8.99
C PRO A 179 12.01 -5.53 -7.70
N GLY A 180 11.86 -6.84 -7.70
CA GLY A 180 11.66 -7.64 -6.49
C GLY A 180 12.97 -7.79 -5.71
N ALA A 181 12.86 -8.16 -4.43
CA ALA A 181 13.99 -8.51 -3.59
C ALA A 181 14.10 -10.03 -3.49
N GLU A 182 15.29 -10.57 -3.74
CA GLU A 182 15.56 -12.01 -3.77
C GLU A 182 16.72 -12.39 -2.83
N GLY A 183 16.73 -13.62 -2.32
CA GLY A 183 17.77 -14.15 -1.46
C GLY A 183 17.49 -14.08 0.03
N LEU A 184 16.84 -13.03 0.51
CA LEU A 184 16.55 -12.90 1.94
C LEU A 184 15.53 -13.95 2.42
N THR A 185 14.50 -14.26 1.62
CA THR A 185 13.51 -15.30 1.97
C THR A 185 14.19 -16.66 2.08
N GLU A 186 15.00 -17.04 1.11
CA GLU A 186 15.74 -18.30 1.06
C GLU A 186 16.68 -18.41 2.27
N PHE A 187 17.36 -17.33 2.60
CA PHE A 187 18.21 -17.26 3.77
C PHE A 187 17.42 -17.49 5.08
N LEU A 188 16.26 -16.82 5.25
CA LEU A 188 15.41 -17.00 6.43
C LEU A 188 14.86 -18.43 6.53
N VAL A 189 14.48 -19.04 5.42
CA VAL A 189 14.05 -20.45 5.36
C VAL A 189 15.20 -21.37 5.75
N SER A 190 16.43 -21.11 5.32
CA SER A 190 17.60 -21.91 5.72
C SER A 190 17.90 -21.86 7.22
N LEU A 191 17.38 -20.85 7.93
CA LEU A 191 17.44 -20.75 9.39
C LEU A 191 16.27 -21.47 10.10
N GLY A 192 15.40 -22.16 9.36
CA GLY A 192 14.23 -22.87 9.90
C GLY A 192 12.98 -22.02 10.05
N LEU A 193 12.97 -20.77 9.53
CA LEU A 193 11.75 -19.94 9.56
C LEU A 193 10.78 -20.40 8.46
N VAL A 194 9.51 -20.55 8.83
CA VAL A 194 8.45 -20.90 7.87
C VAL A 194 8.03 -19.66 7.09
N SER A 195 8.06 -19.73 5.77
CA SER A 195 7.56 -18.69 4.89
C SER A 195 6.29 -19.13 4.16
N GLY A 196 5.48 -18.16 3.74
CA GLY A 196 4.28 -18.39 2.95
C GLY A 196 4.06 -17.28 1.94
N ARG A 197 3.09 -17.49 1.05
CA ARG A 197 2.71 -16.49 0.05
C ARG A 197 1.35 -15.87 0.40
N LEU A 198 1.26 -14.55 0.27
CA LEU A 198 -0.02 -13.84 0.29
C LEU A 198 -0.32 -13.38 -1.13
N LYS A 199 -1.59 -13.42 -1.52
CA LYS A 199 -2.06 -12.94 -2.81
C LYS A 199 -3.01 -11.77 -2.63
N THR A 200 -2.91 -10.77 -3.52
CA THR A 200 -3.84 -9.64 -3.58
C THR A 200 -3.98 -9.18 -5.02
N GLY A 201 -5.16 -8.68 -5.38
CA GLY A 201 -5.35 -8.02 -6.67
C GLY A 201 -4.90 -6.56 -6.60
N THR A 202 -4.72 -5.95 -7.76
CA THR A 202 -4.43 -4.52 -7.91
C THR A 202 -5.51 -3.88 -8.77
N PRO A 203 -6.16 -2.78 -8.35
CA PRO A 203 -7.11 -2.08 -9.20
C PRO A 203 -6.40 -1.38 -10.36
N PRO A 204 -7.02 -1.31 -11.53
CA PRO A 204 -6.51 -0.49 -12.63
C PRO A 204 -6.57 0.99 -12.27
N ARG A 205 -5.73 1.78 -12.92
CA ARG A 205 -5.77 3.24 -12.91
C ARG A 205 -6.46 3.69 -14.17
N LEU A 206 -7.46 4.54 -14.01
CA LEU A 206 -8.26 5.04 -15.12
C LEU A 206 -7.81 6.46 -15.48
N ILE A 207 -7.95 6.82 -16.76
CA ILE A 207 -7.76 8.18 -17.23
C ILE A 207 -9.01 9.00 -16.89
N ALA A 208 -8.85 10.10 -16.14
CA ALA A 208 -9.96 10.91 -15.65
C ALA A 208 -10.86 11.44 -16.78
N ASP A 209 -10.25 11.82 -17.92
CA ASP A 209 -10.96 12.40 -19.07
C ASP A 209 -11.77 11.34 -19.85
N SER A 210 -11.58 10.06 -19.59
CA SER A 210 -12.33 8.95 -20.20
C SER A 210 -13.57 8.52 -19.37
N ILE A 211 -13.82 9.18 -18.24
CA ILE A 211 -14.92 8.87 -17.33
C ILE A 211 -16.08 9.86 -17.56
N ASP A 212 -17.28 9.34 -17.72
CA ASP A 212 -18.50 10.18 -17.72
C ASP A 212 -18.94 10.48 -16.28
N TRP A 213 -18.42 11.57 -15.75
CA TRP A 213 -18.68 11.99 -14.38
C TRP A 213 -20.15 12.31 -14.09
N THR A 214 -20.97 12.59 -15.11
CA THR A 214 -22.40 12.89 -14.96
C THR A 214 -23.20 11.68 -14.48
N LYS A 215 -22.70 10.47 -14.75
CA LYS A 215 -23.31 9.20 -14.34
C LYS A 215 -22.78 8.68 -12.99
N THR A 216 -21.92 9.45 -12.32
CA THR A 216 -21.35 9.07 -11.03
C THR A 216 -22.01 9.80 -9.88
N THR A 217 -21.93 9.25 -8.67
CA THR A 217 -22.42 9.93 -7.46
C THR A 217 -21.26 10.55 -6.71
N VAL A 218 -21.34 11.84 -6.43
CA VAL A 218 -20.34 12.57 -5.63
C VAL A 218 -20.33 12.05 -4.20
N ALA A 219 -19.14 11.80 -3.65
CA ALA A 219 -18.93 11.30 -2.31
C ALA A 219 -17.98 12.24 -1.53
N CYS A 220 -18.57 13.25 -0.87
CA CYS A 220 -17.83 14.21 -0.04
C CYS A 220 -17.30 13.60 1.26
N GLY A 221 -16.38 14.28 1.91
CA GLY A 221 -15.89 14.01 3.25
C GLY A 221 -16.91 14.26 4.35
N ASP A 222 -16.46 14.15 5.59
CA ASP A 222 -17.29 14.54 6.75
C ASP A 222 -17.43 16.07 6.79
N LYS A 223 -18.63 16.59 7.04
CA LYS A 223 -18.88 18.04 7.15
C LYS A 223 -18.04 18.72 8.25
N LYS A 224 -17.68 17.98 9.29
CA LYS A 224 -16.79 18.39 10.36
C LYS A 224 -15.68 17.36 10.45
N PRO A 225 -14.65 17.46 9.60
CA PRO A 225 -13.55 16.52 9.61
C PRO A 225 -12.75 16.65 10.90
N THR A 226 -12.23 15.51 11.37
CA THR A 226 -11.32 15.48 12.51
C THR A 226 -9.93 15.05 12.04
N PRO A 227 -8.85 15.65 12.59
CA PRO A 227 -7.51 15.26 12.18
C PRO A 227 -7.25 13.79 12.51
N PHE A 228 -6.36 13.18 11.77
CA PHE A 228 -5.94 11.80 12.00
C PHE A 228 -5.03 11.72 13.23
N SER A 229 -4.11 12.66 13.36
CA SER A 229 -3.19 12.76 14.50
C SER A 229 -3.78 13.59 15.64
N TYR A 230 -3.59 13.13 16.87
CA TYR A 230 -3.90 13.90 18.08
C TYR A 230 -2.97 15.10 18.27
N ARG A 231 -1.85 15.16 17.55
CA ARG A 231 -0.84 16.24 17.61
C ARG A 231 -1.08 17.35 16.59
N THR A 232 -2.06 17.19 15.71
CA THR A 232 -2.42 18.22 14.73
C THR A 232 -3.24 19.31 15.42
N MET A 233 -2.65 20.49 15.61
CA MET A 233 -3.26 21.60 16.36
C MET A 233 -4.21 22.44 15.51
N ALA A 234 -3.83 22.74 14.26
CA ALA A 234 -4.65 23.47 13.31
C ALA A 234 -5.04 22.54 12.15
N PHE A 235 -6.34 22.43 11.89
CA PHE A 235 -6.85 21.48 10.92
C PHE A 235 -8.00 22.06 10.10
N SER A 236 -7.71 22.41 8.87
CA SER A 236 -8.68 22.90 7.89
C SER A 236 -8.36 22.28 6.52
N PRO A 237 -8.63 20.96 6.36
CA PRO A 237 -8.30 20.27 5.12
C PRO A 237 -9.24 20.68 3.99
N PRO A 238 -8.82 20.53 2.72
CA PRO A 238 -9.75 20.58 1.60
C PRO A 238 -10.74 19.42 1.69
N ASP A 239 -11.88 19.54 1.00
CA ASP A 239 -12.77 18.42 0.72
C ASP A 239 -12.83 18.19 -0.78
N VAL A 240 -11.84 17.45 -1.30
CA VAL A 240 -11.81 17.01 -2.70
C VAL A 240 -12.69 15.77 -2.80
N PRO A 241 -13.83 15.84 -3.52
CA PRO A 241 -14.76 14.73 -3.56
C PRO A 241 -14.16 13.53 -4.31
N CYS A 242 -14.44 12.34 -3.79
CA CYS A 242 -14.38 11.11 -4.56
C CYS A 242 -15.73 10.90 -5.26
N HIS A 243 -15.76 9.96 -6.19
CA HIS A 243 -17.02 9.56 -6.83
C HIS A 243 -17.28 8.08 -6.59
N THR A 244 -18.55 7.70 -6.60
CA THR A 244 -18.98 6.31 -6.48
C THR A 244 -19.79 5.90 -7.69
N ILE A 245 -19.59 4.66 -8.11
CA ILE A 245 -20.35 3.95 -9.12
C ILE A 245 -20.61 2.53 -8.63
N LYS A 246 -21.46 1.79 -9.34
CA LYS A 246 -21.79 0.42 -8.99
C LYS A 246 -21.59 -0.48 -10.18
N THR A 247 -21.05 -1.69 -9.95
CA THR A 247 -21.07 -2.76 -10.96
C THR A 247 -22.52 -3.19 -11.23
N ASN A 248 -22.72 -3.95 -12.30
CA ASN A 248 -24.02 -4.49 -12.71
C ASN A 248 -23.87 -5.95 -13.16
N ALA A 249 -24.99 -6.59 -13.46
CA ALA A 249 -25.03 -7.99 -13.89
C ALA A 249 -24.11 -8.27 -15.09
N LEU A 250 -24.12 -7.40 -16.11
CA LEU A 250 -23.24 -7.59 -17.29
C LEU A 250 -21.76 -7.55 -16.92
N CYS A 251 -21.35 -6.65 -16.03
CA CYS A 251 -19.98 -6.59 -15.51
C CYS A 251 -19.65 -7.90 -14.75
N HIS A 252 -20.59 -8.40 -13.95
CA HIS A 252 -20.41 -9.65 -13.20
C HIS A 252 -20.29 -10.86 -14.12
N ASP A 253 -21.13 -10.96 -15.15
CA ASP A 253 -21.08 -12.06 -16.14
C ASP A 253 -19.76 -12.10 -16.90
N ILE A 254 -19.25 -10.92 -17.31
CA ILE A 254 -17.94 -10.84 -17.98
C ILE A 254 -16.81 -11.34 -17.07
N ILE A 255 -16.83 -11.00 -15.79
CA ILE A 255 -15.82 -11.45 -14.81
C ILE A 255 -15.99 -12.93 -14.52
N TYR A 256 -17.24 -13.39 -14.33
CA TYR A 256 -17.54 -14.78 -14.00
C TYR A 256 -17.10 -15.75 -15.10
N ASN A 257 -17.32 -15.38 -16.36
CA ASN A 257 -16.94 -16.19 -17.53
C ASN A 257 -15.42 -16.31 -17.73
N ASP A 258 -14.63 -15.45 -17.13
CA ASP A 258 -13.16 -15.45 -17.20
C ASP A 258 -12.49 -15.79 -15.85
N LEU A 259 -13.23 -16.33 -14.86
CA LEU A 259 -12.70 -16.66 -13.53
C LEU A 259 -11.55 -17.67 -13.58
N ASP A 260 -11.62 -18.65 -14.46
CA ASP A 260 -10.60 -19.67 -14.69
C ASP A 260 -9.27 -19.07 -15.21
N ARG A 261 -9.30 -17.88 -15.81
CA ARG A 261 -8.13 -17.12 -16.26
C ARG A 261 -7.55 -16.22 -15.17
N SER A 262 -8.22 -16.12 -14.02
CA SER A 262 -7.67 -15.44 -12.87
C SER A 262 -6.71 -16.38 -12.12
N PRO A 263 -5.43 -16.01 -11.93
CA PRO A 263 -4.47 -16.79 -11.15
C PRO A 263 -4.95 -17.13 -9.74
N MET A 264 -5.91 -16.38 -9.23
CA MET A 264 -6.53 -16.61 -7.92
C MET A 264 -7.48 -17.82 -7.92
N PHE A 265 -8.02 -18.20 -9.07
CA PHE A 265 -8.99 -19.30 -9.26
C PHE A 265 -8.42 -20.48 -10.07
N SER A 266 -7.46 -20.24 -10.95
CA SER A 266 -6.79 -21.32 -11.73
C SER A 266 -5.91 -22.25 -10.89
N GLY A 267 -5.66 -21.93 -9.60
CA GLY A 267 -4.74 -22.68 -8.75
C GLY A 267 -3.26 -22.30 -8.90
N ASP A 268 -2.93 -21.41 -9.83
CA ASP A 268 -1.56 -20.94 -10.10
C ASP A 268 -0.94 -20.15 -8.93
N VAL A 269 -1.76 -19.58 -8.08
CA VAL A 269 -1.32 -18.83 -6.90
C VAL A 269 -1.74 -19.56 -5.64
N SER A 270 -0.81 -20.25 -5.01
CA SER A 270 -0.98 -20.78 -3.66
C SER A 270 -0.91 -19.61 -2.66
N GLY A 271 -1.86 -19.52 -1.75
CA GLY A 271 -1.85 -18.52 -0.68
C GLY A 271 -3.24 -17.99 -0.32
N VAL A 272 -3.32 -17.33 0.82
CA VAL A 272 -4.56 -16.74 1.35
C VAL A 272 -4.59 -15.26 1.03
N GLY A 273 -5.72 -14.75 0.54
CA GLY A 273 -5.93 -13.32 0.35
C GLY A 273 -6.01 -12.59 1.70
N PRO A 274 -5.52 -11.35 1.80
CA PRO A 274 -5.68 -10.54 3.00
C PRO A 274 -7.16 -10.29 3.29
N ARG A 275 -7.58 -10.40 4.56
CA ARG A 275 -8.98 -10.35 4.98
C ARG A 275 -9.73 -9.09 4.51
N TYR A 276 -9.07 -7.94 4.46
CA TYR A 276 -9.69 -6.65 4.14
C TYR A 276 -9.35 -6.11 2.75
N CYS A 277 -8.87 -6.96 1.84
CA CYS A 277 -8.59 -6.61 0.45
C CYS A 277 -9.09 -7.72 -0.49
N PRO A 278 -10.41 -7.99 -0.52
CA PRO A 278 -10.95 -8.98 -1.45
C PRO A 278 -10.84 -8.45 -2.88
N SER A 279 -10.54 -9.34 -3.81
CA SER A 279 -10.60 -9.01 -5.23
C SER A 279 -12.07 -8.88 -5.69
N ILE A 280 -12.28 -8.30 -6.87
CA ILE A 280 -13.62 -8.24 -7.45
C ILE A 280 -14.12 -9.65 -7.78
N GLU A 281 -13.23 -10.55 -8.22
CA GLU A 281 -13.54 -11.95 -8.45
C GLU A 281 -14.04 -12.64 -7.17
N ASP A 282 -13.35 -12.44 -6.04
CA ASP A 282 -13.78 -12.97 -4.74
C ASP A 282 -15.16 -12.45 -4.34
N LYS A 283 -15.45 -11.17 -4.62
CA LYS A 283 -16.76 -10.58 -4.30
C LYS A 283 -17.87 -11.20 -5.13
N ILE A 284 -17.67 -11.32 -6.44
CA ILE A 284 -18.66 -11.86 -7.37
C ILE A 284 -18.89 -13.34 -7.09
N TYR A 285 -17.84 -14.10 -6.84
CA TYR A 285 -17.95 -15.53 -6.54
C TYR A 285 -18.62 -15.80 -5.19
N ARG A 286 -18.17 -15.13 -4.12
CA ARG A 286 -18.67 -15.40 -2.75
C ARG A 286 -20.03 -14.75 -2.46
N PHE A 287 -20.36 -13.67 -3.15
CA PHE A 287 -21.58 -12.91 -2.96
C PHE A 287 -22.39 -12.81 -4.25
N ALA A 288 -22.52 -13.94 -4.98
CA ALA A 288 -23.25 -14.04 -6.25
C ALA A 288 -24.71 -13.58 -6.16
N HIS A 289 -25.30 -13.56 -4.95
CA HIS A 289 -26.64 -13.02 -4.70
C HIS A 289 -26.72 -11.51 -4.76
N ARG A 290 -25.59 -10.80 -4.81
CA ARG A 290 -25.55 -9.33 -4.91
C ARG A 290 -25.49 -8.91 -6.37
N GLU A 291 -26.46 -8.12 -6.79
CA GLU A 291 -26.55 -7.60 -8.15
C GLU A 291 -25.53 -6.51 -8.44
N GLU A 292 -24.97 -5.87 -7.39
CA GLU A 292 -24.07 -4.74 -7.53
C GLU A 292 -23.01 -4.69 -6.42
N HIS A 293 -21.84 -4.17 -6.75
CA HIS A 293 -20.78 -3.82 -5.81
C HIS A 293 -20.35 -2.37 -6.01
N ALA A 294 -20.23 -1.63 -4.91
CA ALA A 294 -19.76 -0.26 -4.96
C ALA A 294 -18.28 -0.18 -5.34
N LEU A 295 -17.96 0.71 -6.26
CA LEU A 295 -16.62 1.13 -6.64
C LEU A 295 -16.46 2.61 -6.29
N PHE A 296 -15.24 2.98 -5.87
CA PHE A 296 -14.89 4.36 -5.57
C PHE A 296 -13.82 4.82 -6.55
N LEU A 297 -14.07 5.94 -7.19
CA LEU A 297 -13.15 6.62 -8.10
C LEU A 297 -12.43 7.70 -7.29
N GLU A 298 -11.15 7.47 -7.02
CA GLU A 298 -10.34 8.26 -6.09
C GLU A 298 -9.16 8.89 -6.86
N PRO A 299 -9.03 10.23 -6.89
CA PRO A 299 -7.84 10.85 -7.48
C PRO A 299 -6.59 10.47 -6.68
N GLU A 300 -5.51 10.13 -7.36
CA GLU A 300 -4.26 9.72 -6.68
C GLU A 300 -3.49 10.89 -6.06
N TRP A 301 -3.74 12.12 -6.52
CA TRP A 301 -3.26 13.39 -5.96
C TRP A 301 -4.20 14.52 -6.36
N PHE A 302 -3.97 15.72 -5.84
CA PHE A 302 -4.80 16.89 -6.18
C PHE A 302 -4.75 17.18 -7.69
N ASN A 303 -5.90 17.32 -8.32
CA ASN A 303 -6.06 17.49 -9.77
C ASN A 303 -5.43 16.36 -10.62
N SER A 304 -5.38 15.15 -10.09
CA SER A 304 -4.85 13.99 -10.81
C SER A 304 -5.70 13.63 -12.02
N LYS A 305 -5.03 13.39 -13.15
CA LYS A 305 -5.63 12.73 -14.32
C LYS A 305 -5.67 11.20 -14.16
N GLN A 306 -5.06 10.67 -13.12
CA GLN A 306 -5.01 9.27 -12.79
C GLN A 306 -5.97 8.97 -11.63
N ILE A 307 -6.95 8.10 -11.90
CA ILE A 307 -8.01 7.74 -10.96
C ILE A 307 -7.81 6.29 -10.49
N TYR A 308 -7.69 6.12 -9.20
CA TYR A 308 -7.67 4.81 -8.56
C TYR A 308 -9.08 4.24 -8.43
N THR A 309 -9.29 3.00 -8.90
CA THR A 309 -10.62 2.36 -8.89
C THR A 309 -10.73 1.46 -7.65
N ASN A 310 -10.98 2.07 -6.50
CA ASN A 310 -11.09 1.33 -5.24
C ASN A 310 -12.31 0.40 -5.26
N GLY A 311 -12.09 -0.86 -4.91
CA GLY A 311 -13.11 -1.91 -4.93
C GLY A 311 -13.07 -2.83 -6.13
N PHE A 312 -12.28 -2.49 -7.17
CA PHE A 312 -12.06 -3.32 -8.38
C PHE A 312 -10.65 -3.92 -8.39
N SER A 313 -10.19 -4.43 -7.25
CA SER A 313 -8.93 -5.15 -7.15
C SER A 313 -9.03 -6.47 -7.89
N THR A 314 -8.10 -6.77 -8.79
CA THR A 314 -8.20 -7.94 -9.69
C THR A 314 -6.84 -8.46 -10.15
N SER A 315 -6.80 -9.69 -10.61
CA SER A 315 -5.67 -10.31 -11.33
C SER A 315 -6.07 -10.87 -12.69
N LEU A 316 -7.28 -10.59 -13.16
CA LEU A 316 -7.78 -10.98 -14.49
C LEU A 316 -6.93 -10.40 -15.62
N PRO A 317 -7.00 -10.97 -16.83
CA PRO A 317 -6.40 -10.39 -18.02
C PRO A 317 -6.87 -8.94 -18.25
N GLU A 318 -5.98 -8.08 -18.74
CA GLU A 318 -6.25 -6.67 -18.98
C GLU A 318 -7.49 -6.43 -19.85
N LYS A 319 -7.65 -7.23 -20.92
CA LYS A 319 -8.83 -7.14 -21.81
C LYS A 319 -10.14 -7.42 -21.08
N THR A 320 -10.13 -8.38 -20.17
CA THR A 320 -11.31 -8.71 -19.35
C THR A 320 -11.62 -7.61 -18.36
N GLN A 321 -10.58 -7.05 -17.70
CA GLN A 321 -10.73 -5.91 -16.82
C GLN A 321 -11.38 -4.71 -17.54
N LEU A 322 -10.86 -4.37 -18.73
CA LEU A 322 -11.37 -3.24 -19.52
C LEU A 322 -12.81 -3.49 -19.99
N LYS A 323 -13.10 -4.70 -20.48
CA LYS A 323 -14.46 -5.08 -20.92
C LYS A 323 -15.46 -5.01 -19.77
N ALA A 324 -15.09 -5.52 -18.60
CA ALA A 324 -15.95 -5.52 -17.41
C ALA A 324 -16.21 -4.09 -16.91
N LEU A 325 -15.19 -3.21 -16.88
CA LEU A 325 -15.37 -1.82 -16.49
C LEU A 325 -16.21 -1.05 -17.50
N ARG A 326 -16.05 -1.28 -18.80
CA ARG A 326 -16.87 -0.63 -19.84
C ARG A 326 -18.34 -1.05 -19.83
N ALA A 327 -18.68 -2.13 -19.15
CA ALA A 327 -20.08 -2.51 -18.90
C ALA A 327 -20.74 -1.70 -17.78
N VAL A 328 -19.97 -0.90 -17.02
CA VAL A 328 -20.46 -0.10 -15.89
C VAL A 328 -20.84 1.29 -16.38
N ALA A 329 -22.03 1.78 -15.95
CA ALA A 329 -22.49 3.12 -16.29
C ALA A 329 -21.50 4.20 -15.83
N GLY A 330 -21.12 5.10 -16.74
CA GLY A 330 -20.11 6.12 -16.52
C GLY A 330 -18.68 5.71 -16.90
N LEU A 331 -18.46 4.43 -17.23
CA LEU A 331 -17.15 3.91 -17.65
C LEU A 331 -17.16 3.33 -19.08
N GLU A 332 -18.18 3.57 -19.88
CA GLU A 332 -18.36 2.96 -21.21
C GLU A 332 -17.18 3.23 -22.15
N ASN A 333 -16.54 4.37 -22.01
CA ASN A 333 -15.38 4.80 -22.82
C ASN A 333 -14.06 4.82 -22.02
N VAL A 334 -14.04 4.18 -20.85
CA VAL A 334 -12.90 4.26 -19.96
C VAL A 334 -11.64 3.70 -20.60
N GLU A 335 -10.51 4.35 -20.32
CA GLU A 335 -9.17 3.95 -20.71
C GLU A 335 -8.28 3.76 -19.49
N PHE A 336 -7.34 2.79 -19.60
CA PHE A 336 -6.35 2.59 -18.56
C PHE A 336 -5.20 3.60 -18.70
N HIS A 337 -4.76 4.09 -17.57
CA HIS A 337 -3.52 4.85 -17.51
C HIS A 337 -2.36 3.86 -17.63
N ASN A 338 -1.70 3.84 -18.77
CA ASN A 338 -0.50 3.05 -19.03
C ASN A 338 0.70 3.72 -18.33
N ASN A 339 1.28 3.02 -17.37
CA ASN A 339 2.57 3.37 -16.77
C ASN A 339 3.69 2.56 -17.42
#